data_96af399a6f7828f16919eaeb63bd0c21
#
_entry.id   96af399a6f7828f16919eaeb63bd0c21
#
_cell.length_a   1.000
_cell.length_b   1.000
_cell.length_c   1.000
_cell.angle_alpha   90.00
_cell.angle_beta   90.00
_cell.angle_gamma   90.00
#
_symmetry.space_group_name_H-M   'P 1'
#
loop_
_entity.id
_entity.type
_entity.pdbx_description
1 polymer ?
#
loop_
_entity_poly.entity_id
_entity_poly.type
_entity_poly.pdbx_seq_one_letter_code
_entity_poly.pdbx_strand_id
1 'polypeptide(L)'
;MKPDKDCARGLAQLEGFLLWNAEVERARRQAHRFTGQLPWLTTAQREDVERVFIAERVTASRESLTRVRDRADELRAEYAGRYARLRARCVAVSAGAMGAAACLGTALALVLR
;
A
#
# COMPACT_ATOMS: atom_id res chain seq x y z
N MET A 1 3.32 -9.82 25.51
CA MET A 1 2.00 -9.86 24.93
C MET A 1 1.49 -8.43 24.77
N LYS A 2 1.27 -7.97 23.56
CA LYS A 2 0.85 -6.57 23.30
C LYS A 2 -0.58 -6.61 22.75
N PRO A 3 -1.61 -6.46 23.59
CA PRO A 3 -3.02 -6.53 23.19
C PRO A 3 -3.39 -5.53 22.08
N ASP A 4 -2.66 -4.43 22.00
CA ASP A 4 -2.88 -3.35 21.04
C ASP A 4 -2.60 -3.77 19.58
N LYS A 5 -1.58 -4.62 19.36
CA LYS A 5 -1.24 -5.11 18.01
C LYS A 5 -2.20 -6.18 17.51
N ASP A 6 -2.75 -6.98 18.40
CA ASP A 6 -3.70 -8.02 18.04
C ASP A 6 -5.07 -7.41 17.75
N CYS A 7 -5.46 -6.37 18.48
CA CYS A 7 -6.65 -5.58 18.23
C CYS A 7 -6.56 -4.85 16.88
N ALA A 8 -5.43 -4.20 16.59
CA ALA A 8 -5.21 -3.52 15.32
C ALA A 8 -5.23 -4.49 14.12
N ARG A 9 -4.67 -5.70 14.29
CA ARG A 9 -4.71 -6.75 13.27
C ARG A 9 -6.14 -7.25 13.04
N GLY A 10 -6.91 -7.45 14.11
CA GLY A 10 -8.32 -7.84 14.02
C GLY A 10 -9.18 -6.79 13.30
N LEU A 11 -8.97 -5.51 13.59
CA LEU A 11 -9.65 -4.41 12.90
C LEU A 11 -9.29 -4.36 11.41
N ALA A 12 -8.03 -4.53 11.06
CA ALA A 12 -7.59 -4.56 9.66
C ALA A 12 -8.20 -5.76 8.89
N GLN A 13 -8.34 -6.92 9.53
CA GLN A 13 -9.01 -8.07 8.95
C GLN A 13 -10.51 -7.84 8.73
N LEU A 14 -11.19 -7.22 9.70
CA LEU A 14 -12.59 -6.83 9.58
C LEU A 14 -12.81 -5.81 8.46
N GLU A 15 -11.96 -4.80 8.38
CA GLU A 15 -12.01 -3.80 7.32
C GLU A 15 -11.82 -4.44 5.94
N GLY A 16 -10.85 -5.33 5.79
CA GLY A 16 -10.64 -6.08 4.55
C GLY A 16 -11.84 -6.94 4.17
N PHE A 17 -12.49 -7.58 5.14
CA PHE A 17 -13.69 -8.38 4.93
C PHE A 17 -14.89 -7.53 4.48
N LEU A 18 -15.08 -6.36 5.11
CA LEU A 18 -16.16 -5.43 4.74
C LEU A 18 -15.96 -4.85 3.34
N LEU A 19 -14.73 -4.47 3.00
CA LEU A 19 -14.39 -3.99 1.65
C LEU A 19 -14.61 -5.07 0.59
N TRP A 20 -14.26 -6.30 0.90
CA TRP A 20 -14.48 -7.44 0.01
C TRP A 20 -15.98 -7.69 -0.24
N ASN A 21 -16.79 -7.71 0.81
CA ASN A 21 -18.24 -7.86 0.68
C ASN A 21 -18.86 -6.71 -0.13
N ALA A 22 -18.41 -5.49 0.09
CA ALA A 22 -18.88 -4.33 -0.67
C ALA A 22 -18.55 -4.46 -2.17
N GLU A 23 -17.38 -5.02 -2.52
CA GLU A 23 -16.97 -5.26 -3.91
C GLU A 23 -17.82 -6.35 -4.58
N VAL A 24 -18.08 -7.45 -3.87
CA VAL A 24 -18.97 -8.51 -4.35
C VAL A 24 -20.38 -7.98 -4.59
N GLU A 25 -20.93 -7.21 -3.67
CA GLU A 25 -22.25 -6.60 -3.82
C GLU A 25 -22.29 -5.58 -4.97
N ARG A 26 -21.22 -4.85 -5.20
CA ARG A 26 -21.08 -3.98 -6.38
C ARG A 26 -21.12 -4.79 -7.68
N ALA A 27 -20.37 -5.90 -7.74
CA ALA A 27 -20.35 -6.79 -8.89
C ALA A 27 -21.76 -7.39 -9.18
N ARG A 28 -22.49 -7.79 -8.13
CA ARG A 28 -23.88 -8.27 -8.26
C ARG A 28 -24.81 -7.22 -8.86
N ARG A 29 -24.76 -6.00 -8.34
CA ARG A 29 -25.58 -4.89 -8.88
C ARG A 29 -25.23 -4.57 -10.33
N GLN A 30 -23.97 -4.67 -10.71
CA GLN A 30 -23.53 -4.48 -12.10
C GLN A 30 -24.03 -5.61 -13.01
N ALA A 31 -23.90 -6.86 -12.55
CA ALA A 31 -24.41 -8.03 -13.28
C ALA A 31 -25.92 -7.91 -13.54
N HIS A 32 -26.69 -7.56 -12.53
CA HIS A 32 -28.14 -7.41 -12.64
C HIS A 32 -28.54 -6.26 -13.60
N ARG A 33 -27.82 -5.15 -13.57
CA ARG A 33 -28.01 -4.06 -14.54
C ARG A 33 -27.66 -4.48 -15.97
N PHE A 34 -26.59 -5.27 -16.13
CA PHE A 34 -26.18 -5.77 -17.42
C PHE A 34 -27.22 -6.72 -18.02
N THR A 35 -27.66 -7.72 -17.27
CA THR A 35 -28.69 -8.67 -17.72
C THR A 35 -30.05 -8.01 -17.93
N GLY A 36 -30.35 -6.94 -17.21
CA GLY A 36 -31.56 -6.12 -17.43
C GLY A 36 -31.64 -5.45 -18.80
N GLN A 37 -30.47 -5.24 -19.46
CA GLN A 37 -30.41 -4.72 -20.82
C GLN A 37 -30.63 -5.79 -21.90
N LEU A 38 -30.71 -7.06 -21.50
CA LEU A 38 -30.86 -8.22 -22.38
C LEU A 38 -32.21 -8.91 -22.12
N PRO A 39 -33.32 -8.32 -22.62
CA PRO A 39 -34.67 -8.81 -22.31
C PRO A 39 -35.01 -10.18 -22.91
N TRP A 40 -34.19 -10.63 -23.86
CA TRP A 40 -34.37 -11.92 -24.53
C TRP A 40 -33.79 -13.12 -23.76
N LEU A 41 -33.09 -12.89 -22.64
CA LEU A 41 -32.56 -13.96 -21.78
C LEU A 41 -33.70 -14.63 -20.98
N THR A 42 -33.67 -15.97 -20.97
CA THR A 42 -34.48 -16.75 -20.03
C THR A 42 -33.96 -16.58 -18.61
N THR A 43 -34.74 -16.92 -17.59
CA THR A 43 -34.34 -16.82 -16.17
C THR A 43 -33.08 -17.62 -15.90
N ALA A 44 -32.99 -18.85 -16.39
CA ALA A 44 -31.81 -19.70 -16.22
C ALA A 44 -30.56 -19.11 -16.91
N GLN A 45 -30.70 -18.62 -18.15
CA GLN A 45 -29.61 -17.96 -18.85
C GLN A 45 -29.15 -16.69 -18.15
N ARG A 46 -30.07 -15.93 -17.59
CA ARG A 46 -29.78 -14.73 -16.80
C ARG A 46 -28.93 -15.06 -15.58
N GLU A 47 -29.31 -16.07 -14.81
CA GLU A 47 -28.57 -16.52 -13.64
C GLU A 47 -27.16 -16.99 -13.98
N ASP A 48 -26.99 -17.71 -15.08
CA ASP A 48 -25.69 -18.17 -15.57
C ASP A 48 -24.79 -17.01 -15.98
N VAL A 49 -25.34 -16.05 -16.74
CA VAL A 49 -24.61 -14.86 -17.16
C VAL A 49 -24.20 -14.02 -15.95
N GLU A 50 -25.10 -13.79 -15.01
CA GLU A 50 -24.81 -13.06 -13.78
C GLU A 50 -23.70 -13.72 -12.96
N ARG A 51 -23.75 -15.05 -12.82
CA ARG A 51 -22.72 -15.82 -12.11
C ARG A 51 -21.33 -15.65 -12.75
N VAL A 52 -21.23 -15.81 -14.05
CA VAL A 52 -19.97 -15.64 -14.79
C VAL A 52 -19.49 -14.20 -14.70
N PHE A 53 -20.36 -13.23 -14.90
CA PHE A 53 -20.02 -11.82 -14.81
C PHE A 53 -19.46 -11.43 -13.43
N ILE A 54 -20.10 -11.91 -12.36
CA ILE A 54 -19.64 -11.65 -10.99
C ILE A 54 -18.27 -12.28 -10.76
N ALA A 55 -18.06 -13.53 -11.17
CA ALA A 55 -16.79 -14.22 -11.02
C ALA A 55 -15.66 -13.49 -11.75
N GLU A 56 -15.87 -13.08 -12.99
CA GLU A 56 -14.91 -12.30 -13.78
C GLU A 56 -14.60 -10.95 -13.14
N ARG A 57 -15.62 -10.25 -12.67
CA ARG A 57 -15.46 -8.94 -12.04
C ARG A 57 -14.66 -9.01 -10.75
N VAL A 58 -14.95 -10.00 -9.92
CA VAL A 58 -14.25 -10.26 -8.67
C VAL A 58 -12.79 -10.64 -8.91
N THR A 59 -12.52 -11.47 -9.91
CA THR A 59 -11.16 -11.85 -10.32
C THR A 59 -10.37 -10.64 -10.81
N ALA A 60 -10.94 -9.83 -11.69
CA ALA A 60 -10.32 -8.61 -12.19
C ALA A 60 -10.03 -7.60 -11.06
N SER A 61 -10.93 -7.48 -10.08
CA SER A 61 -10.73 -6.63 -8.91
C SER A 61 -9.54 -7.12 -8.06
N ARG A 62 -9.42 -8.41 -7.83
CA ARG A 62 -8.27 -9.01 -7.12
C ARG A 62 -6.94 -8.72 -7.81
N GLU A 63 -6.87 -8.95 -9.11
CA GLU A 63 -5.67 -8.69 -9.90
C GLU A 63 -5.28 -7.21 -9.89
N SER A 64 -6.26 -6.32 -9.95
CA SER A 64 -6.04 -4.88 -9.86
C SER A 64 -5.47 -4.50 -8.49
N LEU A 65 -6.03 -5.01 -7.40
CA LEU A 65 -5.54 -4.76 -6.04
C LEU A 65 -4.12 -5.30 -5.83
N THR A 66 -3.82 -6.49 -6.37
CA THR A 66 -2.47 -7.06 -6.31
C THR A 66 -1.46 -6.16 -7.02
N ARG A 67 -1.76 -5.72 -8.23
CA ARG A 67 -0.90 -4.78 -8.99
C ARG A 67 -0.68 -3.45 -8.26
N VAL A 68 -1.72 -2.89 -7.65
CA VAL A 68 -1.60 -1.64 -6.88
C VAL A 68 -0.73 -1.86 -5.64
N ARG A 69 -0.88 -2.97 -4.95
CA ARG A 69 -0.07 -3.33 -3.79
C ARG A 69 1.40 -3.49 -4.17
N ASP A 70 1.70 -4.25 -5.22
CA ASP A 70 3.05 -4.48 -5.71
C ASP A 70 3.72 -3.15 -6.09
N ARG A 71 2.98 -2.27 -6.76
CA ARG A 71 3.48 -0.93 -7.11
C ARG A 71 3.72 -0.05 -5.89
N ALA A 72 2.87 -0.14 -4.88
CA ALA A 72 3.05 0.59 -3.62
C ALA A 72 4.30 0.08 -2.86
N ASP A 73 4.55 -1.22 -2.87
CA ASP A 73 5.72 -1.82 -2.24
C ASP A 73 7.02 -1.46 -2.97
N GLU A 74 7.02 -1.43 -4.31
CA GLU A 74 8.13 -0.91 -5.11
C GLU A 74 8.47 0.55 -4.76
N LEU A 75 7.44 1.41 -4.73
CA LEU A 75 7.60 2.82 -4.37
C LEU A 75 8.14 2.99 -2.96
N ARG A 76 7.64 2.23 -1.99
CA ARG A 76 8.15 2.25 -0.62
C ARG A 76 9.62 1.87 -0.54
N ALA A 77 10.03 0.83 -1.26
CA ALA A 77 11.43 0.40 -1.32
C ALA A 77 12.33 1.47 -1.94
N GLU A 78 11.88 2.12 -3.02
CA GLU A 78 12.60 3.22 -3.67
C GLU A 78 12.76 4.42 -2.75
N TYR A 79 11.69 4.85 -2.08
CA TYR A 79 11.73 5.97 -1.13
C TYR A 79 12.57 5.64 0.11
N ALA A 80 12.51 4.41 0.63
CA ALA A 80 13.34 3.99 1.73
C ALA A 80 14.84 4.07 1.37
N GLY A 81 15.21 3.65 0.17
CA GLY A 81 16.57 3.77 -0.35
C GLY A 81 17.04 5.22 -0.48
N ARG A 82 16.19 6.10 -1.00
CA ARG A 82 16.49 7.56 -1.09
C ARG A 82 16.63 8.19 0.27
N TYR A 83 15.74 7.88 1.20
CA TYR A 83 15.79 8.40 2.57
C TYR A 83 17.05 7.93 3.32
N ALA A 84 17.44 6.66 3.18
CA ALA A 84 18.66 6.13 3.77
C ALA A 84 19.92 6.86 3.26
N ARG A 85 19.99 7.15 1.95
CA ARG A 85 21.10 7.92 1.36
C ARG A 85 21.15 9.35 1.86
N LEU A 86 20.00 10.02 1.96
CA LEU A 86 19.93 11.39 2.49
C LEU A 86 20.35 11.43 3.95
N ARG A 87 19.87 10.49 4.76
CA ARG A 87 20.24 10.37 6.16
C ARG A 87 21.74 10.11 6.33
N ALA A 88 22.32 9.21 5.54
CA ALA A 88 23.76 8.94 5.55
C ALA A 88 24.58 10.19 5.18
N ARG A 89 24.16 10.96 4.17
CA ARG A 89 24.78 12.22 3.81
C ARG A 89 24.71 13.26 4.93
N CYS A 90 23.54 13.43 5.54
CA CYS A 90 23.38 14.37 6.66
C CYS A 90 24.29 14.00 7.84
N VAL A 91 24.35 12.70 8.19
CA VAL A 91 25.23 12.22 9.28
C VAL A 91 26.69 12.45 8.93
N ALA A 92 27.13 12.15 7.70
CA ALA A 92 28.50 12.37 7.26
C ALA A 92 28.91 13.86 7.30
N VAL A 93 28.04 14.76 6.82
CA VAL A 93 28.27 16.21 6.87
C VAL A 93 28.36 16.71 8.31
N SER A 94 27.45 16.26 9.19
CA SER A 94 27.47 16.65 10.61
C SER A 94 28.73 16.16 11.33
N ALA A 95 29.15 14.91 11.09
CA ALA A 95 30.37 14.35 11.66
C ALA A 95 31.64 15.10 11.15
N GLY A 96 31.68 15.41 9.85
CA GLY A 96 32.76 16.20 9.26
C GLY A 96 32.84 17.60 9.85
N ALA A 97 31.73 18.29 10.01
CA ALA A 97 31.68 19.63 10.61
C ALA A 97 32.17 19.63 12.06
N MET A 98 31.73 18.65 12.88
CA MET A 98 32.19 18.50 14.25
C MET A 98 33.70 18.19 14.33
N GLY A 99 34.21 17.32 13.46
CA GLY A 99 35.63 17.01 13.39
C GLY A 99 36.46 18.23 13.01
N ALA A 100 36.04 19.02 12.03
CA ALA A 100 36.73 20.26 11.63
C ALA A 100 36.73 21.30 12.75
N ALA A 101 35.62 21.49 13.46
CA ALA A 101 35.53 22.40 14.60
C ALA A 101 36.46 21.98 15.76
N ALA A 102 36.56 20.69 16.06
CA ALA A 102 37.48 20.17 17.07
C ALA A 102 38.95 20.39 16.68
N CYS A 103 39.32 20.15 15.41
CA CYS A 103 40.66 20.39 14.91
C CYS A 103 41.05 21.87 14.98
N LEU A 104 40.16 22.79 14.58
CA LEU A 104 40.38 24.21 14.67
C LEU A 104 40.53 24.70 16.12
N GLY A 105 39.69 24.16 17.02
CA GLY A 105 39.79 24.48 18.45
C GLY A 105 41.11 24.06 19.07
N THR A 106 41.59 22.86 18.77
CA THR A 106 42.90 22.35 19.26
C THR A 106 44.07 23.12 18.67
N ALA A 107 44.04 23.43 17.37
CA ALA A 107 45.08 24.25 16.73
C ALA A 107 45.15 25.63 17.34
N LEU A 108 44.03 26.30 17.56
CA LEU A 108 43.96 27.61 18.17
C LEU A 108 44.49 27.59 19.62
N ALA A 109 44.14 26.59 20.40
CA ALA A 109 44.65 26.42 21.76
C ALA A 109 46.15 26.22 21.82
N LEU A 110 46.76 25.52 20.85
CA LEU A 110 48.21 25.34 20.77
C LEU A 110 48.94 26.61 20.36
N VAL A 111 48.36 27.44 19.48
CA VAL A 111 48.96 28.69 19.04
C VAL A 111 48.92 29.77 20.12
N LEU A 112 47.85 29.78 20.94
CA LEU A 112 47.68 30.73 22.05
C LEU A 112 48.43 30.34 23.32
N ARG A 113 49.01 29.16 23.38
CA ARG A 113 49.80 28.66 24.49
C ARG A 113 51.28 29.00 24.33
#